data_9cc44c683072d6f7108443934262b529
#
_entry.id   9cc44c683072d6f7108443934262b529
#
_cell.length_a   1.000
_cell.length_b   1.000
_cell.length_c   1.000
_cell.angle_alpha   90.00
_cell.angle_beta   90.00
_cell.angle_gamma   90.00
#
_symmetry.space_group_name_H-M   'P 1'
#
loop_
_entity.id
_entity.type
_entity.pdbx_description
1 polymer ?
#
loop_
_entity_poly.entity_id
_entity_poly.type
_entity_poly.pdbx_seq_one_letter_code
_entity_poly.pdbx_strand_id
1 'polypeptide(L)'
;MSQHDTPLYTGLKKHAATNPVQFHIPGHKKGAGMDPEFRAFIGDNALSIDLINIEPLDDLHSPRGMIKEAQELAAEAFGADYTFFSIQGTSGAIMTMVMTVCGPGDKIIVPRNVHKSIMSAIVFSGAVPVFIHPEIDKELGISHGITPESAKKALIEHPDAKGLLVINPTYFGISADLKSIVDIAHSFDVPVLVDEAHGVHIHFHDELPLSAMQAGADMAATSVHKLGGSLTQSSILNMKEGLVSKDRVQSILSMLTTTSTSYLLLASLDVARKRLATEGKALAQEAIRLAESARDRLNQIEGITCIGKEVLGSASTYDYDPTKLIISIKDLGLNGHDVEKWLRESYRIEVELSDLYNILCIVTPGDSDETIDTLVTAMQEIAAASTRESGKQAVTEVLLPEIPSLAMTPRDAFYATTEVVPFKEAVGRIIAEFVMVYPPGIPIFIPGEIITEENISYIFKNIEIGLPVQGPEDSTLEMIRVIKEQKPIL
;
A
#
# COMPACT_ATOMS: atom_id res chain seq x y z
N MET A 1 25.39 -13.02 -14.27
CA MET A 1 25.62 -12.33 -13.01
C MET A 1 25.10 -13.18 -11.87
N SER A 2 25.56 -12.97 -10.65
CA SER A 2 25.05 -13.69 -9.48
C SER A 2 24.20 -12.75 -8.60
N GLN A 3 23.38 -13.30 -7.73
CA GLN A 3 22.59 -12.50 -6.79
C GLN A 3 23.46 -11.70 -5.78
N HIS A 4 24.76 -12.00 -5.68
CA HIS A 4 25.71 -11.21 -4.87
C HIS A 4 26.17 -9.93 -5.59
N ASP A 5 25.95 -9.81 -6.90
CA ASP A 5 26.36 -8.63 -7.67
C ASP A 5 25.39 -7.46 -7.44
N THR A 6 25.91 -6.25 -7.47
CA THR A 6 25.13 -5.00 -7.42
C THR A 6 25.59 -4.11 -8.59
N PRO A 7 25.18 -4.43 -9.83
CA PRO A 7 25.73 -3.76 -11.03
C PRO A 7 25.53 -2.25 -10.97
N LEU A 8 24.36 -1.77 -10.56
CA LEU A 8 24.06 -0.35 -10.48
C LEU A 8 24.86 0.34 -9.36
N TYR A 9 24.78 -0.15 -8.12
CA TYR A 9 25.53 0.43 -7.02
C TYR A 9 27.04 0.39 -7.24
N THR A 10 27.55 -0.75 -7.74
CA THR A 10 28.97 -0.91 -8.07
C THR A 10 29.41 0.04 -9.19
N GLY A 11 28.59 0.23 -10.22
CA GLY A 11 28.85 1.15 -11.32
C GLY A 11 28.90 2.59 -10.84
N LEU A 12 27.96 3.02 -10.00
CA LEU A 12 27.95 4.35 -9.39
C LEU A 12 29.21 4.62 -8.55
N LYS A 13 29.60 3.66 -7.70
CA LYS A 13 30.86 3.77 -6.93
C LYS A 13 32.09 3.90 -7.81
N LYS A 14 32.18 3.10 -8.88
CA LYS A 14 33.27 3.18 -9.83
C LYS A 14 33.31 4.55 -10.51
N HIS A 15 32.17 5.07 -10.95
CA HIS A 15 32.08 6.41 -11.54
C HIS A 15 32.50 7.50 -10.53
N ALA A 16 31.97 7.47 -9.31
CA ALA A 16 32.32 8.42 -8.26
C ALA A 16 33.85 8.42 -7.96
N ALA A 17 34.48 7.23 -7.97
CA ALA A 17 35.92 7.08 -7.72
C ALA A 17 36.82 7.71 -8.82
N THR A 18 36.31 7.89 -10.04
CA THR A 18 37.04 8.62 -11.12
C THR A 18 37.12 10.11 -10.85
N ASN A 19 36.34 10.61 -9.89
CA ASN A 19 36.27 12.01 -9.48
C ASN A 19 36.15 13.01 -10.66
N PRO A 20 35.19 12.85 -11.57
CA PRO A 20 35.09 13.71 -12.74
C PRO A 20 34.74 15.15 -12.34
N VAL A 21 35.21 16.11 -13.13
CA VAL A 21 34.76 17.50 -13.04
C VAL A 21 33.36 17.60 -13.67
N GLN A 22 32.38 18.01 -12.88
CA GLN A 22 30.97 17.97 -13.28
C GLN A 22 30.51 19.33 -13.82
N PHE A 23 30.18 19.40 -15.13
CA PHE A 23 29.48 20.53 -15.74
C PHE A 23 28.02 20.23 -16.08
N HIS A 24 27.54 19.07 -15.62
CA HIS A 24 26.14 18.62 -15.73
C HIS A 24 25.40 18.80 -14.37
N ILE A 25 24.08 18.62 -14.37
CA ILE A 25 23.26 18.54 -13.15
C ILE A 25 23.52 17.19 -12.44
N PRO A 26 23.28 17.08 -11.10
CA PRO A 26 22.70 18.08 -10.20
C PRO A 26 23.64 19.25 -9.89
N GLY A 27 23.04 20.42 -9.60
CA GLY A 27 23.79 21.67 -9.38
C GLY A 27 24.64 21.70 -8.11
N HIS A 28 24.43 20.79 -7.15
CA HIS A 28 25.21 20.73 -5.93
C HIS A 28 26.66 20.22 -6.12
N LYS A 29 27.01 19.65 -7.28
CA LYS A 29 28.39 19.24 -7.61
C LYS A 29 29.08 18.45 -6.50
N LYS A 30 28.52 17.26 -6.17
CA LYS A 30 28.97 16.42 -5.03
C LYS A 30 28.95 17.16 -3.68
N GLY A 31 28.00 18.06 -3.51
CA GLY A 31 27.80 18.83 -2.29
C GLY A 31 28.53 20.17 -2.22
N ALA A 32 29.42 20.50 -3.17
CA ALA A 32 30.15 21.78 -3.14
C ALA A 32 29.23 23.02 -3.25
N GLY A 33 28.07 22.90 -3.88
CA GLY A 33 27.07 23.94 -4.04
C GLY A 33 25.91 23.86 -3.02
N MET A 34 26.05 23.03 -1.98
CA MET A 34 25.04 22.89 -0.91
C MET A 34 25.38 23.74 0.29
N ASP A 35 24.38 23.95 1.15
CA ASP A 35 24.61 24.46 2.50
C ASP A 35 25.61 23.56 3.24
N PRO A 36 26.64 24.14 3.92
CA PRO A 36 27.71 23.36 4.55
C PRO A 36 27.22 22.43 5.67
N GLU A 37 26.24 22.85 6.47
CA GLU A 37 25.67 22.03 7.55
C GLU A 37 24.89 20.83 6.98
N PHE A 38 24.04 21.08 6.00
CA PHE A 38 23.29 20.03 5.33
C PHE A 38 24.21 19.03 4.59
N ARG A 39 25.26 19.53 3.91
CA ARG A 39 26.27 18.67 3.29
C ARG A 39 26.96 17.77 4.31
N ALA A 40 27.39 18.34 5.44
CA ALA A 40 28.04 17.58 6.51
C ALA A 40 27.12 16.48 7.08
N PHE A 41 25.82 16.78 7.22
CA PHE A 41 24.82 15.84 7.72
C PHE A 41 24.57 14.68 6.74
N ILE A 42 24.41 14.95 5.44
CA ILE A 42 24.17 13.91 4.42
C ILE A 42 25.44 13.07 4.17
N GLY A 43 26.60 13.70 4.14
CA GLY A 43 27.89 13.07 3.93
C GLY A 43 28.29 12.92 2.45
N ASP A 44 29.58 13.02 2.21
CA ASP A 44 30.15 13.06 0.86
C ASP A 44 29.88 11.77 0.04
N ASN A 45 29.79 10.62 0.70
CA ASN A 45 29.54 9.34 0.00
C ASN A 45 28.16 9.33 -0.69
N ALA A 46 27.10 9.72 0.01
CA ALA A 46 25.77 9.81 -0.55
C ALA A 46 25.71 10.83 -1.71
N LEU A 47 26.30 12.01 -1.49
CA LEU A 47 26.32 13.08 -2.48
C LEU A 47 27.17 12.74 -3.72
N SER A 48 28.15 11.84 -3.60
CA SER A 48 28.99 11.41 -4.73
C SER A 48 28.23 10.55 -5.74
N ILE A 49 27.17 9.89 -5.34
CA ILE A 49 26.32 9.02 -6.17
C ILE A 49 24.93 9.59 -6.43
N ASP A 50 24.61 10.78 -5.91
CA ASP A 50 23.40 11.51 -6.28
C ASP A 50 23.63 12.15 -7.67
N LEU A 51 23.29 11.40 -8.70
CA LEU A 51 23.56 11.66 -10.11
C LEU A 51 22.28 11.54 -10.92
N ILE A 52 22.41 11.76 -12.23
CA ILE A 52 21.34 11.58 -13.22
C ILE A 52 21.80 10.68 -14.36
N ASN A 53 20.96 10.47 -15.36
CA ASN A 53 21.18 9.66 -16.56
C ASN A 53 22.26 10.25 -17.51
N ILE A 54 23.50 10.37 -17.04
CA ILE A 54 24.65 10.67 -17.89
C ILE A 54 25.12 9.40 -18.61
N GLU A 55 25.77 9.54 -19.74
CA GLU A 55 26.09 8.46 -20.66
C GLU A 55 26.67 7.20 -19.98
N PRO A 56 27.63 7.24 -19.05
CA PRO A 56 28.17 6.00 -18.47
C PRO A 56 27.30 5.34 -17.41
N LEU A 57 26.13 5.90 -17.05
CA LEU A 57 25.32 5.45 -15.93
C LEU A 57 23.99 4.78 -16.29
N ASP A 58 23.71 4.56 -17.58
CA ASP A 58 22.44 4.02 -18.06
C ASP A 58 21.25 5.00 -17.89
N ASP A 59 20.04 4.64 -18.34
CA ASP A 59 18.84 5.46 -18.26
C ASP A 59 17.63 4.60 -17.86
N LEU A 60 16.93 4.97 -16.80
CA LEU A 60 15.74 4.25 -16.31
C LEU A 60 14.59 4.26 -17.34
N HIS A 61 14.51 5.27 -18.19
CA HIS A 61 13.50 5.35 -19.26
C HIS A 61 13.72 4.34 -20.39
N SER A 62 14.98 3.93 -20.61
CA SER A 62 15.37 2.94 -21.62
C SER A 62 16.60 2.14 -21.15
N PRO A 63 16.45 1.27 -20.14
CA PRO A 63 17.55 0.57 -19.53
C PRO A 63 18.28 -0.36 -20.51
N ARG A 64 19.61 -0.24 -20.61
CA ARG A 64 20.44 -1.05 -21.52
C ARG A 64 21.71 -1.58 -20.87
N GLY A 65 22.13 -0.98 -19.75
CA GLY A 65 23.34 -1.27 -19.01
C GLY A 65 23.06 -1.68 -17.56
N MET A 66 23.70 -1.00 -16.62
CA MET A 66 23.68 -1.38 -15.20
C MET A 66 22.28 -1.37 -14.54
N ILE A 67 21.36 -0.52 -15.01
CA ILE A 67 19.98 -0.51 -14.52
C ILE A 67 19.26 -1.76 -15.02
N LYS A 68 19.40 -2.09 -16.33
CA LYS A 68 18.83 -3.31 -16.89
C LYS A 68 19.35 -4.54 -16.17
N GLU A 69 20.65 -4.64 -15.95
CA GLU A 69 21.29 -5.75 -15.24
C GLU A 69 20.74 -5.90 -13.81
N ALA A 70 20.54 -4.78 -13.08
CA ALA A 70 19.95 -4.78 -11.76
C ALA A 70 18.49 -5.22 -11.77
N GLN A 71 17.71 -4.81 -12.77
CA GLN A 71 16.31 -5.23 -12.97
C GLN A 71 16.20 -6.72 -13.32
N GLU A 72 17.11 -7.27 -14.13
CA GLU A 72 17.16 -8.69 -14.46
C GLU A 72 17.45 -9.56 -13.20
N LEU A 73 18.40 -9.12 -12.37
CA LEU A 73 18.68 -9.77 -11.09
C LEU A 73 17.48 -9.66 -10.13
N ALA A 74 16.74 -8.55 -10.15
CA ALA A 74 15.54 -8.41 -9.35
C ALA A 74 14.43 -9.35 -9.85
N ALA A 75 14.24 -9.48 -11.15
CA ALA A 75 13.27 -10.41 -11.72
C ALA A 75 13.56 -11.85 -11.26
N GLU A 76 14.81 -12.29 -11.36
CA GLU A 76 15.23 -13.60 -10.86
C GLU A 76 14.96 -13.76 -9.35
N ALA A 77 15.31 -12.75 -8.53
CA ALA A 77 15.17 -12.79 -7.09
C ALA A 77 13.71 -12.89 -6.62
N PHE A 78 12.79 -12.21 -7.30
CA PHE A 78 11.36 -12.19 -6.99
C PHE A 78 10.52 -13.20 -7.80
N GLY A 79 11.17 -14.05 -8.60
CA GLY A 79 10.47 -15.05 -9.42
C GLY A 79 9.58 -14.45 -10.51
N ALA A 80 9.89 -13.25 -10.98
CA ALA A 80 9.22 -12.57 -12.08
C ALA A 80 9.93 -12.87 -13.42
N ASP A 81 9.26 -12.64 -14.54
CA ASP A 81 9.91 -12.66 -15.86
C ASP A 81 10.55 -11.31 -16.16
N TYR A 82 9.94 -10.23 -15.67
CA TYR A 82 10.47 -8.87 -15.73
C TYR A 82 10.23 -8.13 -14.42
N THR A 83 11.21 -7.31 -14.02
CA THR A 83 11.07 -6.36 -12.91
C THR A 83 11.47 -4.97 -13.39
N PHE A 84 10.66 -3.97 -13.07
CA PHE A 84 10.89 -2.57 -13.36
C PHE A 84 11.11 -1.81 -12.05
N PHE A 85 12.18 -1.03 -11.96
CA PHE A 85 12.40 -0.16 -10.81
C PHE A 85 11.50 1.08 -10.88
N SER A 86 10.88 1.43 -9.77
CA SER A 86 10.05 2.62 -9.63
C SER A 86 10.60 3.49 -8.49
N ILE A 87 10.92 4.73 -8.82
CA ILE A 87 11.29 5.77 -7.85
C ILE A 87 10.15 6.79 -7.65
N GLN A 88 8.96 6.46 -8.11
CA GLN A 88 7.72 7.20 -7.87
C GLN A 88 6.85 6.50 -6.82
N GLY A 89 7.49 5.65 -6.00
CA GLY A 89 6.80 4.81 -5.03
C GLY A 89 5.97 3.71 -5.69
N THR A 90 5.34 2.90 -4.87
CA THR A 90 4.36 1.91 -5.32
C THR A 90 3.15 2.58 -5.97
N SER A 91 2.86 3.82 -5.63
CA SER A 91 1.80 4.60 -6.31
C SER A 91 2.05 4.72 -7.81
N GLY A 92 3.28 5.01 -8.24
CA GLY A 92 3.66 5.03 -9.65
C GLY A 92 3.56 3.66 -10.32
N ALA A 93 3.97 2.60 -9.61
CA ALA A 93 3.86 1.23 -10.10
C ALA A 93 2.39 0.79 -10.24
N ILE A 94 1.53 1.09 -9.28
CA ILE A 94 0.08 0.82 -9.32
C ILE A 94 -0.58 1.57 -10.49
N MET A 95 -0.29 2.87 -10.66
CA MET A 95 -0.80 3.62 -11.79
C MET A 95 -0.37 3.00 -13.12
N THR A 96 0.88 2.54 -13.20
CA THR A 96 1.40 1.84 -14.38
C THR A 96 0.61 0.55 -14.64
N MET A 97 0.36 -0.29 -13.63
CA MET A 97 -0.42 -1.53 -13.79
C MET A 97 -1.80 -1.26 -14.36
N VAL A 98 -2.56 -0.36 -13.75
CA VAL A 98 -3.95 -0.07 -14.17
C VAL A 98 -3.97 0.55 -15.58
N MET A 99 -3.12 1.54 -15.88
CA MET A 99 -3.04 2.18 -17.19
C MET A 99 -2.51 1.24 -18.29
N THR A 100 -1.83 0.16 -17.90
CA THR A 100 -1.38 -0.86 -18.85
C THR A 100 -2.54 -1.69 -19.37
N VAL A 101 -3.46 -2.09 -18.52
CA VAL A 101 -4.58 -2.97 -18.89
C VAL A 101 -5.85 -2.22 -19.26
N CYS A 102 -6.05 -0.99 -18.75
CA CYS A 102 -7.26 -0.20 -18.96
C CYS A 102 -7.00 1.13 -19.69
N GLY A 103 -7.90 1.46 -20.60
CA GLY A 103 -8.07 2.79 -21.19
C GLY A 103 -9.43 3.39 -20.83
N PRO A 104 -9.79 4.56 -21.44
CA PRO A 104 -11.07 5.20 -21.18
C PRO A 104 -12.27 4.31 -21.50
N GLY A 105 -13.15 4.11 -20.52
CA GLY A 105 -14.35 3.29 -20.63
C GLY A 105 -14.16 1.80 -20.36
N ASP A 106 -12.91 1.30 -20.27
CA ASP A 106 -12.64 -0.09 -19.90
C ASP A 106 -12.98 -0.34 -18.43
N LYS A 107 -13.56 -1.50 -18.14
CA LYS A 107 -13.89 -1.90 -16.77
C LYS A 107 -12.70 -2.54 -16.07
N ILE A 108 -12.54 -2.21 -14.78
CA ILE A 108 -11.61 -2.88 -13.88
C ILE A 108 -12.33 -3.29 -12.60
N ILE A 109 -12.17 -4.55 -12.21
CA ILE A 109 -12.71 -5.07 -10.95
C ILE A 109 -11.72 -4.73 -9.84
N VAL A 110 -12.20 -4.08 -8.76
CA VAL A 110 -11.34 -3.61 -7.66
C VAL A 110 -12.04 -3.79 -6.31
N PRO A 111 -11.32 -4.15 -5.24
CA PRO A 111 -11.89 -4.14 -3.89
C PRO A 111 -12.19 -2.71 -3.43
N ARG A 112 -13.19 -2.53 -2.59
CA ARG A 112 -13.61 -1.18 -2.15
C ARG A 112 -12.61 -0.53 -1.18
N ASN A 113 -11.76 -1.29 -0.50
CA ASN A 113 -10.73 -0.79 0.43
C ASN A 113 -9.39 -0.43 -0.23
N VAL A 114 -9.41 -0.05 -1.50
CA VAL A 114 -8.19 0.27 -2.26
C VAL A 114 -7.48 1.52 -1.76
N HIS A 115 -6.16 1.50 -1.88
CA HIS A 115 -5.34 2.68 -1.61
C HIS A 115 -5.66 3.81 -2.61
N LYS A 116 -5.52 5.07 -2.18
CA LYS A 116 -5.78 6.27 -3.01
C LYS A 116 -5.06 6.28 -4.37
N SER A 117 -3.91 5.62 -4.49
CA SER A 117 -3.19 5.51 -5.76
C SER A 117 -3.96 4.75 -6.83
N ILE A 118 -4.79 3.78 -6.43
CA ILE A 118 -5.65 3.02 -7.35
C ILE A 118 -6.76 3.94 -7.87
N MET A 119 -7.34 4.76 -7.00
CA MET A 119 -8.32 5.76 -7.43
C MET A 119 -7.71 6.79 -8.38
N SER A 120 -6.48 7.24 -8.09
CA SER A 120 -5.73 8.10 -9.02
C SER A 120 -5.52 7.42 -10.38
N ALA A 121 -5.17 6.14 -10.37
CA ALA A 121 -4.98 5.36 -11.60
C ALA A 121 -6.26 5.23 -12.42
N ILE A 122 -7.41 5.04 -11.75
CA ILE A 122 -8.74 4.99 -12.38
C ILE A 122 -9.07 6.33 -13.02
N VAL A 123 -8.82 7.45 -12.33
CA VAL A 123 -9.02 8.79 -12.89
C VAL A 123 -8.10 9.03 -14.10
N PHE A 124 -6.83 8.68 -14.00
CA PHE A 124 -5.86 8.90 -15.10
C PHE A 124 -6.13 8.01 -16.32
N SER A 125 -6.43 6.74 -16.12
CA SER A 125 -6.77 5.82 -17.21
C SER A 125 -8.13 6.12 -17.83
N GLY A 126 -9.09 6.66 -17.05
CA GLY A 126 -10.50 6.77 -17.44
C GLY A 126 -11.24 5.44 -17.36
N ALA A 127 -10.71 4.47 -16.64
CA ALA A 127 -11.35 3.19 -16.40
C ALA A 127 -12.65 3.35 -15.59
N VAL A 128 -13.57 2.41 -15.77
CA VAL A 128 -14.82 2.30 -15.01
C VAL A 128 -14.61 1.26 -13.91
N PRO A 129 -14.55 1.64 -12.63
CA PRO A 129 -14.38 0.68 -11.56
C PRO A 129 -15.65 -0.15 -11.32
N VAL A 130 -15.46 -1.44 -11.15
CA VAL A 130 -16.47 -2.37 -10.63
C VAL A 130 -16.01 -2.75 -9.23
N PHE A 131 -16.64 -2.19 -8.22
CA PHE A 131 -16.23 -2.41 -6.83
C PHE A 131 -16.84 -3.67 -6.25
N ILE A 132 -16.02 -4.40 -5.49
CA ILE A 132 -16.48 -5.51 -4.63
C ILE A 132 -16.09 -5.20 -3.18
N HIS A 133 -16.97 -5.56 -2.24
CA HIS A 133 -16.65 -5.43 -0.82
C HIS A 133 -15.58 -6.43 -0.43
N PRO A 134 -14.55 -6.02 0.32
CA PRO A 134 -13.71 -6.94 1.06
C PRO A 134 -14.51 -7.54 2.22
N GLU A 135 -14.08 -8.68 2.72
CA GLU A 135 -14.58 -9.18 4.00
C GLU A 135 -14.09 -8.27 5.15
N ILE A 136 -14.89 -8.20 6.21
CA ILE A 136 -14.58 -7.37 7.38
C ILE A 136 -14.60 -8.22 8.64
N ASP A 137 -13.56 -8.10 9.44
CA ASP A 137 -13.56 -8.58 10.80
C ASP A 137 -14.38 -7.63 11.68
N LYS A 138 -15.54 -8.12 12.11
CA LYS A 138 -16.48 -7.33 12.92
C LYS A 138 -15.99 -7.08 14.34
N GLU A 139 -15.11 -7.93 14.86
CA GLU A 139 -14.58 -7.80 16.21
C GLU A 139 -13.38 -6.84 16.26
N LEU A 140 -12.53 -6.89 15.24
CA LEU A 140 -11.35 -6.05 15.15
C LEU A 140 -11.62 -4.72 14.42
N GLY A 141 -12.70 -4.65 13.63
CA GLY A 141 -12.99 -3.48 12.80
C GLY A 141 -12.05 -3.29 11.62
N ILE A 142 -11.38 -4.34 11.16
CA ILE A 142 -10.40 -4.28 10.06
C ILE A 142 -10.94 -4.96 8.80
N SER A 143 -10.44 -4.52 7.63
CA SER A 143 -10.79 -5.16 6.37
C SER A 143 -9.80 -6.25 6.00
N HIS A 144 -10.32 -7.38 5.53
CA HIS A 144 -9.56 -8.48 4.96
C HIS A 144 -9.43 -8.37 3.44
N GLY A 145 -9.05 -9.47 2.77
CA GLY A 145 -9.05 -9.58 1.32
C GLY A 145 -10.45 -9.81 0.73
N ILE A 146 -10.50 -9.92 -0.59
CA ILE A 146 -11.66 -10.43 -1.32
C ILE A 146 -11.62 -11.96 -1.37
N THR A 147 -12.77 -12.60 -1.52
CA THR A 147 -12.82 -14.06 -1.68
C THR A 147 -12.77 -14.48 -3.15
N PRO A 148 -12.33 -15.72 -3.46
CA PRO A 148 -12.44 -16.29 -4.80
C PRO A 148 -13.86 -16.26 -5.35
N GLU A 149 -14.85 -16.47 -4.49
CA GLU A 149 -16.27 -16.45 -4.85
C GLU A 149 -16.73 -15.04 -5.27
N SER A 150 -16.33 -14.00 -4.52
CA SER A 150 -16.67 -12.61 -4.86
C SER A 150 -16.00 -12.18 -6.17
N ALA A 151 -14.73 -12.56 -6.38
CA ALA A 151 -14.02 -12.33 -7.62
C ALA A 151 -14.69 -13.03 -8.81
N LYS A 152 -15.06 -14.31 -8.65
CA LYS A 152 -15.77 -15.09 -9.68
C LYS A 152 -17.11 -14.47 -10.04
N LYS A 153 -17.90 -14.06 -9.03
CA LYS A 153 -19.18 -13.41 -9.24
C LYS A 153 -19.02 -12.14 -10.08
N ALA A 154 -18.07 -11.26 -9.70
CA ALA A 154 -17.82 -10.03 -10.42
C ALA A 154 -17.38 -10.27 -11.88
N LEU A 155 -16.55 -11.30 -12.14
CA LEU A 155 -16.11 -11.68 -13.48
C LEU A 155 -17.27 -12.23 -14.35
N ILE A 156 -18.19 -12.97 -13.75
CA ILE A 156 -19.40 -13.45 -14.46
C ILE A 156 -20.32 -12.28 -14.82
N GLU A 157 -20.50 -11.32 -13.92
CA GLU A 157 -21.36 -10.15 -14.12
C GLU A 157 -20.71 -9.12 -15.07
N HIS A 158 -19.37 -9.10 -15.14
CA HIS A 158 -18.59 -8.17 -15.96
C HIS A 158 -17.54 -8.90 -16.81
N PRO A 159 -17.93 -9.74 -17.77
CA PRO A 159 -17.01 -10.53 -18.59
C PRO A 159 -16.15 -9.67 -19.53
N ASP A 160 -16.46 -8.38 -19.67
CA ASP A 160 -15.72 -7.38 -20.43
C ASP A 160 -14.64 -6.65 -19.62
N ALA A 161 -14.46 -7.01 -18.33
CA ALA A 161 -13.43 -6.44 -17.49
C ALA A 161 -12.02 -6.69 -18.06
N LYS A 162 -11.14 -5.69 -17.99
CA LYS A 162 -9.77 -5.72 -18.51
C LYS A 162 -8.73 -6.05 -17.46
N GLY A 163 -9.11 -6.11 -16.20
CA GLY A 163 -8.24 -6.47 -15.09
C GLY A 163 -9.01 -6.71 -13.81
N LEU A 164 -8.45 -7.54 -12.96
CA LEU A 164 -8.85 -7.72 -11.57
C LEU A 164 -7.71 -7.26 -10.68
N LEU A 165 -7.96 -6.28 -9.81
CA LEU A 165 -6.97 -5.81 -8.84
C LEU A 165 -7.25 -6.45 -7.49
N VAL A 166 -6.18 -6.90 -6.81
CA VAL A 166 -6.22 -7.52 -5.49
C VAL A 166 -5.20 -6.82 -4.59
N ILE A 167 -5.53 -6.65 -3.32
CA ILE A 167 -4.57 -6.23 -2.29
C ILE A 167 -4.10 -7.48 -1.55
N ASN A 168 -2.81 -7.80 -1.60
CA ASN A 168 -2.29 -9.00 -0.95
C ASN A 168 -0.78 -8.90 -0.67
N PRO A 169 -0.37 -8.99 0.63
CA PRO A 169 -1.22 -9.01 1.81
C PRO A 169 -1.90 -7.65 2.06
N THR A 170 -2.94 -7.64 2.88
CA THR A 170 -3.56 -6.39 3.34
C THR A 170 -2.59 -5.60 4.23
N TYR A 171 -2.97 -4.37 4.58
CA TYR A 171 -2.19 -3.52 5.49
C TYR A 171 -1.88 -4.21 6.82
N PHE A 172 -2.83 -5.01 7.30
CA PHE A 172 -2.73 -5.78 8.54
C PHE A 172 -2.00 -7.12 8.38
N GLY A 173 -1.49 -7.43 7.20
CA GLY A 173 -0.75 -8.66 6.93
C GLY A 173 -1.62 -9.88 6.62
N ILE A 174 -2.93 -9.72 6.50
CA ILE A 174 -3.84 -10.82 6.15
C ILE A 174 -3.83 -11.04 4.64
N SER A 175 -3.76 -12.29 4.23
CA SER A 175 -3.77 -12.71 2.82
C SER A 175 -5.01 -13.53 2.49
N ALA A 176 -5.61 -13.25 1.33
CA ALA A 176 -6.65 -14.07 0.74
C ALA A 176 -6.07 -15.32 0.05
N ASP A 177 -6.92 -16.24 -0.39
CA ASP A 177 -6.52 -17.32 -1.31
C ASP A 177 -6.22 -16.74 -2.70
N LEU A 178 -5.06 -16.08 -2.79
CA LEU A 178 -4.63 -15.38 -4.00
C LEU A 178 -4.49 -16.34 -5.19
N LYS A 179 -4.00 -17.56 -4.94
CA LYS A 179 -3.82 -18.56 -6.02
C LYS A 179 -5.15 -18.90 -6.68
N SER A 180 -6.19 -19.17 -5.89
CA SER A 180 -7.53 -19.45 -6.42
C SER A 180 -8.12 -18.24 -7.15
N ILE A 181 -7.89 -17.01 -6.65
CA ILE A 181 -8.34 -15.79 -7.32
C ILE A 181 -7.67 -15.65 -8.70
N VAL A 182 -6.35 -15.88 -8.78
CA VAL A 182 -5.60 -15.83 -10.05
C VAL A 182 -6.12 -16.87 -11.04
N ASP A 183 -6.27 -18.13 -10.60
CA ASP A 183 -6.75 -19.21 -11.47
C ASP A 183 -8.16 -18.93 -12.02
N ILE A 184 -9.03 -18.38 -11.19
CA ILE A 184 -10.38 -17.95 -11.62
C ILE A 184 -10.28 -16.83 -12.65
N ALA A 185 -9.53 -15.75 -12.39
CA ALA A 185 -9.40 -14.63 -13.32
C ALA A 185 -8.83 -15.05 -14.67
N HIS A 186 -7.79 -15.89 -14.67
CA HIS A 186 -7.20 -16.45 -15.89
C HIS A 186 -8.18 -17.33 -16.68
N SER A 187 -9.14 -18.01 -16.02
CA SER A 187 -10.19 -18.75 -16.73
C SER A 187 -11.16 -17.87 -17.54
N PHE A 188 -11.13 -16.55 -17.29
CA PHE A 188 -11.85 -15.52 -18.04
C PHE A 188 -10.93 -14.69 -18.96
N ASP A 189 -9.66 -15.07 -19.11
CA ASP A 189 -8.63 -14.29 -19.84
C ASP A 189 -8.44 -12.87 -19.26
N VAL A 190 -8.65 -12.68 -17.95
CA VAL A 190 -8.51 -11.40 -17.25
C VAL A 190 -7.21 -11.39 -16.43
N PRO A 191 -6.29 -10.44 -16.67
CA PRO A 191 -5.05 -10.32 -15.90
C PRO A 191 -5.31 -9.87 -14.45
N VAL A 192 -4.50 -10.42 -13.52
CA VAL A 192 -4.52 -10.07 -12.10
C VAL A 192 -3.40 -9.12 -11.75
N LEU A 193 -3.78 -7.98 -11.17
CA LEU A 193 -2.91 -6.92 -10.70
C LEU A 193 -2.89 -6.95 -9.16
N VAL A 194 -1.72 -7.09 -8.56
CA VAL A 194 -1.62 -7.19 -7.10
C VAL A 194 -0.96 -5.93 -6.51
N ASP A 195 -1.69 -5.25 -5.63
CA ASP A 195 -1.08 -4.30 -4.72
C ASP A 195 -0.41 -5.10 -3.59
N GLU A 196 0.88 -5.34 -3.74
CA GLU A 196 1.75 -6.08 -2.81
C GLU A 196 2.64 -5.11 -2.02
N ALA A 197 2.16 -3.89 -1.76
CA ALA A 197 2.97 -2.86 -1.11
C ALA A 197 3.53 -3.29 0.25
N HIS A 198 2.86 -4.18 0.97
CA HIS A 198 3.29 -4.70 2.28
C HIS A 198 3.93 -6.08 2.23
N GLY A 199 4.23 -6.61 1.02
CA GLY A 199 4.63 -8.01 0.81
C GLY A 199 6.05 -8.24 0.29
N VAL A 200 6.97 -7.28 0.34
CA VAL A 200 8.31 -7.43 -0.27
C VAL A 200 9.11 -8.63 0.28
N HIS A 201 8.90 -8.99 1.54
CA HIS A 201 9.63 -10.05 2.23
C HIS A 201 8.97 -11.44 2.11
N ILE A 202 7.66 -11.48 1.78
CA ILE A 202 6.90 -12.74 1.79
C ILE A 202 7.41 -13.77 0.79
N HIS A 203 8.01 -13.32 -0.32
CA HIS A 203 8.60 -14.20 -1.32
C HIS A 203 9.78 -15.06 -0.80
N PHE A 204 10.43 -14.64 0.28
CA PHE A 204 11.71 -15.19 0.70
C PHE A 204 11.62 -16.20 1.86
N HIS A 205 10.43 -16.53 2.35
CA HIS A 205 10.26 -17.47 3.45
C HIS A 205 8.98 -18.30 3.35
N ASP A 206 9.10 -19.63 3.62
CA ASP A 206 8.03 -20.59 3.45
C ASP A 206 6.88 -20.46 4.48
N GLU A 207 7.13 -19.81 5.63
CA GLU A 207 6.12 -19.53 6.66
C GLU A 207 5.37 -18.20 6.43
N LEU A 208 5.65 -17.52 5.33
CA LEU A 208 4.98 -16.27 4.94
C LEU A 208 3.97 -16.54 3.82
N PRO A 209 2.97 -15.68 3.64
CA PRO A 209 1.98 -15.82 2.57
C PRO A 209 2.62 -15.92 1.18
N LEU A 210 1.92 -16.54 0.23
CA LEU A 210 2.35 -16.57 -1.16
C LEU A 210 2.48 -15.15 -1.72
N SER A 211 3.62 -14.86 -2.34
CA SER A 211 3.78 -13.63 -3.12
C SER A 211 2.93 -13.68 -4.40
N ALA A 212 2.67 -12.51 -4.97
CA ALA A 212 1.94 -12.39 -6.23
C ALA A 212 2.57 -13.23 -7.36
N MET A 213 3.90 -13.22 -7.46
CA MET A 213 4.62 -13.98 -8.48
C MET A 213 4.55 -15.49 -8.25
N GLN A 214 4.55 -15.95 -6.99
CA GLN A 214 4.35 -17.37 -6.63
C GLN A 214 2.90 -17.82 -6.91
N ALA A 215 1.93 -16.95 -6.69
CA ALA A 215 0.53 -17.21 -7.02
C ALA A 215 0.24 -17.21 -8.53
N GLY A 216 1.14 -16.68 -9.35
CA GLY A 216 1.01 -16.61 -10.80
C GLY A 216 0.28 -15.36 -11.30
N ALA A 217 0.19 -14.29 -10.49
CA ALA A 217 -0.38 -13.02 -10.91
C ALA A 217 0.44 -12.37 -12.04
N ASP A 218 -0.22 -11.56 -12.86
CA ASP A 218 0.40 -10.96 -14.06
C ASP A 218 1.29 -9.78 -13.72
N MET A 219 0.88 -8.94 -12.75
CA MET A 219 1.70 -7.82 -12.27
C MET A 219 1.56 -7.63 -10.77
N ALA A 220 2.63 -7.20 -10.12
CA ALA A 220 2.64 -6.85 -8.71
C ALA A 220 3.44 -5.57 -8.46
N ALA A 221 2.86 -4.64 -7.71
CA ALA A 221 3.51 -3.42 -7.25
C ALA A 221 3.96 -3.58 -5.80
N THR A 222 5.27 -3.59 -5.56
CA THR A 222 5.87 -3.95 -4.27
C THR A 222 6.72 -2.81 -3.72
N SER A 223 6.45 -2.36 -2.49
CA SER A 223 7.24 -1.33 -1.80
C SER A 223 8.48 -1.94 -1.15
N VAL A 224 9.62 -1.83 -1.80
CA VAL A 224 10.87 -2.36 -1.23
C VAL A 224 11.29 -1.58 0.01
N HIS A 225 10.99 -0.27 0.05
CA HIS A 225 11.32 0.60 1.20
C HIS A 225 10.57 0.27 2.50
N LYS A 226 9.42 -0.43 2.45
CA LYS A 226 8.64 -0.70 3.67
C LYS A 226 9.32 -1.76 4.55
N LEU A 227 9.59 -2.96 4.00
CA LEU A 227 10.16 -4.07 4.75
C LEU A 227 11.43 -4.66 4.11
N GLY A 228 11.83 -4.19 2.93
CA GLY A 228 12.99 -4.72 2.18
C GLY A 228 14.30 -3.98 2.41
N GLY A 229 14.29 -2.84 3.13
CA GLY A 229 15.51 -2.12 3.52
C GLY A 229 16.08 -1.18 2.46
N SER A 230 15.30 -0.75 1.46
CA SER A 230 15.69 0.34 0.55
C SER A 230 15.24 1.70 1.07
N LEU A 231 15.69 2.78 0.44
CA LEU A 231 15.31 4.14 0.81
C LEU A 231 13.83 4.42 0.47
N THR A 232 13.19 5.25 1.29
CA THR A 232 11.79 5.67 1.09
C THR A 232 11.52 6.09 -0.36
N GLN A 233 10.35 5.78 -0.90
CA GLN A 233 9.90 6.04 -2.27
C GLN A 233 10.39 5.00 -3.30
N SER A 234 11.38 4.17 -2.98
CA SER A 234 11.87 3.14 -3.90
C SER A 234 10.98 1.88 -3.88
N SER A 235 10.56 1.44 -5.04
CA SER A 235 9.61 0.33 -5.27
C SER A 235 9.96 -0.44 -6.53
N ILE A 236 9.33 -1.58 -6.72
CA ILE A 236 9.44 -2.38 -7.95
C ILE A 236 8.05 -2.73 -8.49
N LEU A 237 7.97 -2.94 -9.78
CA LEU A 237 6.87 -3.56 -10.47
C LEU A 237 7.36 -4.87 -11.06
N ASN A 238 6.88 -5.98 -10.52
CA ASN A 238 7.13 -7.33 -11.01
C ASN A 238 6.07 -7.73 -12.04
N MET A 239 6.45 -8.49 -13.05
CA MET A 239 5.57 -8.89 -14.13
C MET A 239 5.86 -10.32 -14.58
N LYS A 240 4.79 -11.08 -14.86
CA LYS A 240 4.83 -12.33 -15.61
C LYS A 240 4.54 -12.09 -17.09
N GLU A 241 5.22 -12.82 -17.96
CA GLU A 241 4.90 -12.81 -19.40
C GLU A 241 3.58 -13.55 -19.65
N GLY A 242 2.72 -13.00 -20.52
CA GLY A 242 1.44 -13.61 -20.82
C GLY A 242 0.37 -12.62 -21.26
N LEU A 243 -0.59 -12.33 -20.37
CA LEU A 243 -1.75 -11.47 -20.71
C LEU A 243 -1.40 -9.98 -20.82
N VAL A 244 -0.23 -9.55 -20.36
CA VAL A 244 0.18 -8.14 -20.30
C VAL A 244 1.42 -7.88 -21.16
N SER A 245 1.44 -6.76 -21.88
CA SER A 245 2.59 -6.37 -22.72
C SER A 245 3.67 -5.65 -21.92
N LYS A 246 4.89 -6.21 -21.90
CA LYS A 246 6.09 -5.60 -21.34
C LYS A 246 6.38 -4.21 -21.89
N ASP A 247 6.28 -4.05 -23.22
CA ASP A 247 6.60 -2.78 -23.87
C ASP A 247 5.60 -1.68 -23.47
N ARG A 248 4.33 -2.06 -23.26
CA ARG A 248 3.32 -1.13 -22.75
C ARG A 248 3.60 -0.73 -21.31
N VAL A 249 4.01 -1.68 -20.44
CA VAL A 249 4.42 -1.38 -19.06
C VAL A 249 5.58 -0.38 -19.06
N GLN A 250 6.65 -0.64 -19.83
CA GLN A 250 7.81 0.25 -19.91
C GLN A 250 7.43 1.64 -20.43
N SER A 251 6.57 1.71 -21.44
CA SER A 251 6.11 2.98 -22.01
C SER A 251 5.34 3.82 -21.00
N ILE A 252 4.41 3.23 -20.27
CA ILE A 252 3.60 3.95 -19.28
C ILE A 252 4.44 4.33 -18.07
N LEU A 253 5.28 3.42 -17.59
CA LEU A 253 6.19 3.71 -16.48
C LEU A 253 7.11 4.89 -16.83
N SER A 254 7.64 4.92 -18.06
CA SER A 254 8.46 6.02 -18.56
C SER A 254 7.68 7.35 -18.59
N MET A 255 6.41 7.34 -18.98
CA MET A 255 5.56 8.55 -18.97
C MET A 255 5.27 9.09 -17.56
N LEU A 256 5.17 8.21 -16.56
CA LEU A 256 4.87 8.57 -15.18
C LEU A 256 6.13 8.92 -14.37
N THR A 257 7.31 8.53 -14.85
CA THR A 257 8.57 8.73 -14.14
C THR A 257 9.19 10.08 -14.50
N THR A 258 9.73 10.78 -13.48
CA THR A 258 10.52 12.00 -13.70
C THR A 258 11.73 11.72 -14.60
N THR A 259 12.08 12.66 -15.47
CA THR A 259 13.29 12.58 -16.30
C THR A 259 14.59 12.71 -15.50
N SER A 260 14.52 13.27 -14.27
CA SER A 260 15.66 13.41 -13.37
C SER A 260 15.61 12.32 -12.30
N THR A 261 15.85 11.07 -12.72
CA THR A 261 15.75 9.90 -11.84
C THR A 261 16.85 9.91 -10.77
N SER A 262 16.48 9.66 -9.50
CA SER A 262 17.43 9.59 -8.38
C SER A 262 18.21 8.28 -8.40
N TYR A 263 19.49 8.36 -8.70
CA TYR A 263 20.39 7.19 -8.70
C TYR A 263 20.68 6.69 -7.29
N LEU A 264 20.55 7.54 -6.27
CA LEU A 264 20.65 7.14 -4.88
C LEU A 264 19.50 6.16 -4.52
N LEU A 265 18.26 6.46 -4.94
CA LEU A 265 17.13 5.57 -4.74
C LEU A 265 17.28 4.28 -5.54
N LEU A 266 17.71 4.37 -6.79
CA LEU A 266 17.95 3.20 -7.65
C LEU A 266 19.04 2.28 -7.07
N ALA A 267 20.14 2.86 -6.56
CA ALA A 267 21.20 2.09 -5.90
C ALA A 267 20.69 1.37 -4.64
N SER A 268 19.80 2.02 -3.87
CA SER A 268 19.21 1.41 -2.69
C SER A 268 18.35 0.18 -3.02
N LEU A 269 17.64 0.19 -4.16
CA LEU A 269 16.89 -0.96 -4.67
C LEU A 269 17.82 -2.14 -5.02
N ASP A 270 18.90 -1.87 -5.74
CA ASP A 270 19.86 -2.90 -6.15
C ASP A 270 20.54 -3.58 -4.94
N VAL A 271 20.89 -2.80 -3.92
CA VAL A 271 21.48 -3.32 -2.68
C VAL A 271 20.44 -4.08 -1.83
N ALA A 272 19.22 -3.56 -1.71
CA ALA A 272 18.15 -4.23 -0.98
C ALA A 272 17.77 -5.56 -1.65
N ARG A 273 17.65 -5.59 -2.99
CA ARG A 273 17.43 -6.82 -3.76
C ARG A 273 18.52 -7.87 -3.46
N LYS A 274 19.81 -7.47 -3.54
CA LYS A 274 20.92 -8.38 -3.20
C LYS A 274 20.71 -8.98 -1.81
N ARG A 275 20.46 -8.15 -0.80
CA ARG A 275 20.31 -8.61 0.59
C ARG A 275 19.15 -9.57 0.74
N LEU A 276 18.00 -9.26 0.14
CA LEU A 276 16.83 -10.15 0.14
C LEU A 276 17.12 -11.48 -0.56
N ALA A 277 17.78 -11.45 -1.71
CA ALA A 277 18.08 -12.66 -2.48
C ALA A 277 19.13 -13.57 -1.81
N THR A 278 20.06 -13.01 -1.04
CA THR A 278 21.17 -13.77 -0.45
C THR A 278 20.96 -14.13 1.03
N GLU A 279 20.20 -13.31 1.76
CA GLU A 279 20.00 -13.43 3.21
C GLU A 279 18.50 -13.45 3.58
N GLY A 280 17.59 -13.25 2.62
CA GLY A 280 16.16 -12.99 2.88
C GLY A 280 15.50 -14.06 3.75
N LYS A 281 15.82 -15.35 3.52
CA LYS A 281 15.27 -16.44 4.34
C LYS A 281 15.67 -16.31 5.81
N ALA A 282 16.94 -16.06 6.10
CA ALA A 282 17.42 -15.91 7.47
C ALA A 282 16.89 -14.63 8.13
N LEU A 283 16.80 -13.53 7.36
CA LEU A 283 16.25 -12.27 7.83
C LEU A 283 14.76 -12.36 8.15
N ALA A 284 13.98 -13.02 7.30
CA ALA A 284 12.56 -13.25 7.54
C ALA A 284 12.35 -14.19 8.74
N GLN A 285 13.13 -15.26 8.88
CA GLN A 285 13.06 -16.15 10.03
C GLN A 285 13.28 -15.41 11.35
N GLU A 286 14.26 -14.50 11.40
CA GLU A 286 14.53 -13.71 12.61
C GLU A 286 13.41 -12.72 12.90
N ALA A 287 12.88 -12.02 11.88
CA ALA A 287 11.72 -11.14 12.05
C ALA A 287 10.48 -11.91 12.56
N ILE A 288 10.22 -13.11 12.03
CA ILE A 288 9.15 -14.00 12.49
C ILE A 288 9.38 -14.37 13.96
N ARG A 289 10.59 -14.80 14.33
CA ARG A 289 10.93 -15.16 15.73
C ARG A 289 10.66 -13.99 16.70
N LEU A 290 11.12 -12.80 16.34
CA LEU A 290 10.93 -11.59 17.14
C LEU A 290 9.45 -11.25 17.29
N ALA A 291 8.69 -11.31 16.19
CA ALA A 291 7.27 -11.00 16.17
C ALA A 291 6.45 -12.01 17.00
N GLU A 292 6.74 -13.31 16.88
CA GLU A 292 6.06 -14.33 17.68
C GLU A 292 6.40 -14.18 19.17
N SER A 293 7.66 -13.88 19.53
CA SER A 293 8.04 -13.59 20.92
C SER A 293 7.29 -12.37 21.46
N ALA A 294 7.15 -11.30 20.65
CA ALA A 294 6.37 -10.12 21.02
C ALA A 294 4.90 -10.47 21.24
N ARG A 295 4.29 -11.22 20.32
CA ARG A 295 2.88 -11.65 20.37
C ARG A 295 2.59 -12.47 21.61
N ASP A 296 3.41 -13.48 21.89
CA ASP A 296 3.23 -14.34 23.06
C ASP A 296 3.28 -13.53 24.37
N ARG A 297 4.20 -12.57 24.47
CA ARG A 297 4.37 -11.73 25.67
C ARG A 297 3.26 -10.69 25.79
N LEU A 298 2.83 -10.08 24.68
CA LEU A 298 1.69 -9.14 24.67
C LEU A 298 0.41 -9.83 25.09
N ASN A 299 0.17 -11.06 24.66
CA ASN A 299 -1.01 -11.85 25.03
C ASN A 299 -1.01 -12.30 26.51
N GLN A 300 0.09 -12.13 27.24
CA GLN A 300 0.12 -12.33 28.70
C GLN A 300 -0.31 -11.07 29.47
N ILE A 301 -0.49 -9.93 28.80
CA ILE A 301 -0.95 -8.69 29.43
C ILE A 301 -2.46 -8.67 29.44
N GLU A 302 -3.06 -8.61 30.65
CA GLU A 302 -4.52 -8.56 30.79
C GLU A 302 -5.12 -7.34 30.09
N GLY A 303 -6.09 -7.56 29.20
CA GLY A 303 -6.77 -6.52 28.43
C GLY A 303 -6.09 -6.19 27.08
N ILE A 304 -5.02 -6.88 26.74
CA ILE A 304 -4.37 -6.78 25.42
C ILE A 304 -4.52 -8.11 24.69
N THR A 305 -4.84 -8.04 23.40
CA THR A 305 -4.84 -9.19 22.50
C THR A 305 -4.01 -8.86 21.26
N CYS A 306 -2.90 -9.56 21.05
CA CYS A 306 -2.13 -9.47 19.83
C CYS A 306 -2.51 -10.62 18.89
N ILE A 307 -3.12 -10.28 17.77
CA ILE A 307 -3.71 -11.22 16.81
C ILE A 307 -2.66 -12.10 16.16
N GLY A 308 -2.98 -13.39 15.99
CA GLY A 308 -2.14 -14.40 15.36
C GLY A 308 -2.95 -15.33 14.44
N LYS A 309 -2.62 -16.63 14.47
CA LYS A 309 -3.23 -17.65 13.58
C LYS A 309 -4.74 -17.86 13.79
N GLU A 310 -5.30 -17.41 14.89
CA GLU A 310 -6.73 -17.51 15.19
C GLU A 310 -7.61 -16.71 14.22
N VAL A 311 -7.06 -15.74 13.51
CA VAL A 311 -7.79 -14.98 12.48
C VAL A 311 -8.06 -15.81 11.23
N LEU A 312 -7.30 -16.91 11.03
CA LEU A 312 -7.41 -17.75 9.85
C LEU A 312 -8.66 -18.64 9.90
N GLY A 313 -9.24 -18.94 8.75
CA GLY A 313 -10.37 -19.88 8.67
C GLY A 313 -11.34 -19.61 7.54
N SER A 314 -11.10 -18.59 6.72
CA SER A 314 -11.90 -18.29 5.52
C SER A 314 -11.00 -18.06 4.31
N ALA A 315 -11.60 -17.98 3.12
CA ALA A 315 -10.86 -17.69 1.89
C ALA A 315 -10.34 -16.24 1.81
N SER A 316 -10.87 -15.32 2.64
CA SER A 316 -10.38 -13.94 2.78
C SER A 316 -9.31 -13.80 3.86
N THR A 317 -9.21 -14.79 4.76
CA THR A 317 -8.19 -14.90 5.82
C THR A 317 -7.48 -16.25 5.66
N TYR A 318 -6.93 -16.48 4.47
CA TYR A 318 -6.34 -17.74 4.07
C TYR A 318 -4.97 -17.97 4.70
N ASP A 319 -4.21 -16.88 4.78
CA ASP A 319 -2.86 -16.88 5.38
C ASP A 319 -2.58 -15.51 6.02
N TYR A 320 -1.51 -15.41 6.83
CA TYR A 320 -1.14 -14.14 7.44
C TYR A 320 0.38 -13.98 7.59
N ASP A 321 0.81 -12.74 7.61
CA ASP A 321 2.19 -12.32 7.86
C ASP A 321 2.41 -12.13 9.37
N PRO A 322 3.11 -13.04 10.06
CA PRO A 322 3.34 -12.95 11.50
C PRO A 322 4.17 -11.75 11.93
N THR A 323 4.88 -11.10 10.99
CA THR A 323 5.69 -9.89 11.28
C THR A 323 4.83 -8.65 11.53
N LYS A 324 3.52 -8.73 11.27
CA LYS A 324 2.53 -7.70 11.60
C LYS A 324 1.94 -7.97 12.98
N LEU A 325 2.18 -7.07 13.92
CA LEU A 325 1.59 -7.15 15.25
C LEU A 325 0.33 -6.28 15.29
N ILE A 326 -0.82 -6.91 15.14
CA ILE A 326 -2.14 -6.26 15.32
C ILE A 326 -2.45 -6.37 16.81
N ILE A 327 -2.31 -5.28 17.55
CA ILE A 327 -2.46 -5.24 19.00
C ILE A 327 -3.81 -4.59 19.32
N SER A 328 -4.79 -5.39 19.68
CA SER A 328 -6.09 -4.90 20.15
C SER A 328 -6.02 -4.49 21.60
N ILE A 329 -6.48 -3.28 21.88
CA ILE A 329 -6.52 -2.66 23.23
C ILE A 329 -7.93 -2.35 23.69
N LYS A 330 -8.95 -2.85 22.98
CA LYS A 330 -10.37 -2.56 23.27
C LYS A 330 -10.78 -2.94 24.69
N ASP A 331 -10.21 -4.01 25.24
CA ASP A 331 -10.54 -4.51 26.59
C ASP A 331 -9.86 -3.69 27.69
N LEU A 332 -8.93 -2.79 27.36
CA LEU A 332 -8.40 -1.77 28.28
C LEU A 332 -9.34 -0.56 28.41
N GLY A 333 -10.34 -0.42 27.52
CA GLY A 333 -11.20 0.75 27.46
C GLY A 333 -10.50 2.02 26.98
N LEU A 334 -9.34 1.88 26.32
CA LEU A 334 -8.54 2.97 25.77
C LEU A 334 -8.78 3.13 24.27
N ASN A 335 -8.57 4.33 23.76
CA ASN A 335 -8.55 4.63 22.33
C ASN A 335 -7.14 4.40 21.78
N GLY A 336 -7.01 3.74 20.62
CA GLY A 336 -5.70 3.45 20.01
C GLY A 336 -4.89 4.69 19.69
N HIS A 337 -5.53 5.79 19.28
CA HIS A 337 -4.84 7.06 19.03
C HIS A 337 -4.23 7.66 20.32
N ASP A 338 -4.92 7.52 21.46
CA ASP A 338 -4.40 7.98 22.75
C ASP A 338 -3.22 7.11 23.20
N VAL A 339 -3.30 5.80 22.98
CA VAL A 339 -2.18 4.88 23.27
C VAL A 339 -1.00 5.14 22.34
N GLU A 340 -1.20 5.38 21.03
CA GLU A 340 -0.13 5.80 20.11
C GLU A 340 0.57 7.06 20.61
N LYS A 341 -0.21 8.09 21.00
CA LYS A 341 0.34 9.32 21.56
C LYS A 341 1.15 9.04 22.83
N TRP A 342 0.64 8.20 23.71
CA TRP A 342 1.34 7.83 24.95
C TRP A 342 2.65 7.09 24.67
N LEU A 343 2.65 6.12 23.73
CA LEU A 343 3.84 5.41 23.29
C LEU A 343 4.91 6.38 22.74
N ARG A 344 4.50 7.35 21.91
CA ARG A 344 5.40 8.37 21.35
C ARG A 344 5.99 9.30 22.40
N GLU A 345 5.16 9.86 23.27
CA GLU A 345 5.58 10.90 24.23
C GLU A 345 6.37 10.34 25.40
N SER A 346 5.98 9.17 25.94
CA SER A 346 6.59 8.61 27.16
C SER A 346 7.67 7.58 26.87
N TYR A 347 7.58 6.83 25.78
CA TYR A 347 8.48 5.72 25.47
C TYR A 347 9.30 5.94 24.19
N ARG A 348 9.02 7.00 23.42
CA ARG A 348 9.65 7.28 22.11
C ARG A 348 9.45 6.13 21.11
N ILE A 349 8.32 5.48 21.18
CA ILE A 349 7.91 4.41 20.26
C ILE A 349 6.99 5.01 19.20
N GLU A 350 7.38 4.87 17.94
CA GLU A 350 6.56 5.20 16.77
C GLU A 350 5.94 3.90 16.23
N VAL A 351 4.62 3.87 16.12
CA VAL A 351 3.89 2.73 15.55
C VAL A 351 3.53 3.00 14.09
N GLU A 352 3.20 1.96 13.34
CA GLU A 352 2.84 2.12 11.92
C GLU A 352 1.48 2.78 11.74
N LEU A 353 0.51 2.39 12.57
CA LEU A 353 -0.87 2.86 12.50
C LEU A 353 -1.56 2.65 13.84
N SER A 354 -2.49 3.54 14.16
CA SER A 354 -3.50 3.30 15.19
C SER A 354 -4.90 3.55 14.62
N ASP A 355 -5.87 2.81 15.13
CA ASP A 355 -7.29 3.07 14.95
C ASP A 355 -8.00 3.15 16.31
N LEU A 356 -9.33 3.10 16.34
CA LEU A 356 -10.08 3.21 17.59
C LEU A 356 -9.78 2.07 18.57
N TYR A 357 -9.50 0.86 18.08
CA TYR A 357 -9.37 -0.35 18.88
C TYR A 357 -8.00 -1.00 18.82
N ASN A 358 -7.21 -0.67 17.80
CA ASN A 358 -5.99 -1.41 17.46
C ASN A 358 -4.79 -0.48 17.30
N ILE A 359 -3.62 -1.06 17.53
CA ILE A 359 -2.32 -0.52 17.16
C ILE A 359 -1.65 -1.54 16.25
N LEU A 360 -1.09 -1.08 15.14
CA LEU A 360 -0.30 -1.91 14.25
C LEU A 360 1.18 -1.58 14.40
N CYS A 361 1.99 -2.58 14.74
CA CYS A 361 3.44 -2.50 14.68
C CYS A 361 3.96 -3.46 13.62
N ILE A 362 5.05 -3.09 12.97
CA ILE A 362 5.72 -3.88 11.94
C ILE A 362 7.08 -4.31 12.46
N VAL A 363 7.33 -5.61 12.51
CA VAL A 363 8.64 -6.17 12.85
C VAL A 363 9.42 -6.47 11.58
N THR A 364 10.66 -6.02 11.52
CA THR A 364 11.52 -6.13 10.35
C THR A 364 12.90 -6.68 10.73
N PRO A 365 13.77 -7.00 9.76
CA PRO A 365 15.17 -7.34 10.04
C PRO A 365 15.99 -6.21 10.70
N GLY A 366 15.41 -5.03 10.87
CA GLY A 366 16.02 -3.91 11.59
C GLY A 366 15.78 -3.93 13.10
N ASP A 367 14.88 -4.83 13.56
CA ASP A 367 14.51 -4.98 14.96
C ASP A 367 15.42 -5.97 15.70
N SER A 368 15.33 -5.94 17.03
CA SER A 368 16.10 -6.79 17.93
C SER A 368 15.26 -7.17 19.16
N ASP A 369 15.76 -8.11 19.97
CA ASP A 369 15.11 -8.43 21.25
C ASP A 369 14.96 -7.18 22.14
N GLU A 370 15.89 -6.22 22.08
CA GLU A 370 15.81 -4.96 22.84
C GLU A 370 14.63 -4.08 22.36
N THR A 371 14.39 -3.96 21.05
CA THR A 371 13.24 -3.20 20.54
C THR A 371 11.92 -3.85 20.93
N ILE A 372 11.86 -5.18 20.91
CA ILE A 372 10.69 -5.94 21.38
C ILE A 372 10.47 -5.78 22.88
N ASP A 373 11.54 -5.86 23.69
CA ASP A 373 11.47 -5.63 25.14
C ASP A 373 10.91 -4.24 25.47
N THR A 374 11.34 -3.24 24.71
CA THR A 374 10.88 -1.84 24.89
C THR A 374 9.37 -1.75 24.60
N LEU A 375 8.90 -2.32 23.49
CA LEU A 375 7.47 -2.33 23.15
C LEU A 375 6.62 -3.05 24.22
N VAL A 376 7.03 -4.25 24.60
CA VAL A 376 6.27 -5.07 25.57
C VAL A 376 6.22 -4.40 26.94
N THR A 377 7.34 -3.82 27.40
CA THR A 377 7.39 -3.09 28.68
C THR A 377 6.48 -1.88 28.65
N ALA A 378 6.51 -1.08 27.59
CA ALA A 378 5.62 0.06 27.44
C ALA A 378 4.13 -0.34 27.48
N MET A 379 3.77 -1.40 26.79
CA MET A 379 2.39 -1.90 26.78
C MET A 379 1.96 -2.46 28.15
N GLN A 380 2.86 -3.09 28.92
CA GLN A 380 2.60 -3.52 30.30
C GLN A 380 2.32 -2.33 31.22
N GLU A 381 3.12 -1.27 31.14
CA GLU A 381 2.94 -0.07 31.96
C GLU A 381 1.65 0.68 31.60
N ILE A 382 1.33 0.80 30.30
CA ILE A 382 0.08 1.40 29.83
C ILE A 382 -1.14 0.60 30.34
N ALA A 383 -1.10 -0.73 30.22
CA ALA A 383 -2.17 -1.59 30.71
C ALA A 383 -2.34 -1.48 32.26
N ALA A 384 -1.25 -1.42 33.00
CA ALA A 384 -1.28 -1.24 34.44
C ALA A 384 -1.80 0.13 34.89
N ALA A 385 -1.53 1.18 34.11
CA ALA A 385 -1.99 2.54 34.39
C ALA A 385 -3.45 2.78 33.93
N SER A 386 -3.99 1.93 33.06
CA SER A 386 -5.39 2.03 32.65
C SER A 386 -6.30 1.78 33.86
N THR A 387 -7.12 2.77 34.20
CA THR A 387 -8.14 2.57 35.24
C THR A 387 -9.28 1.75 34.62
N ARG A 388 -9.45 0.51 35.08
CA ARG A 388 -10.45 -0.44 34.57
C ARG A 388 -11.93 -0.02 34.84
N GLU A 389 -12.18 1.24 35.23
CA GLU A 389 -13.50 1.81 35.43
C GLU A 389 -14.25 2.20 34.17
N SER A 390 -13.55 2.30 33.02
CA SER A 390 -14.21 2.47 31.74
C SER A 390 -14.74 1.12 31.26
N GLY A 391 -16.06 0.94 31.31
CA GLY A 391 -16.74 -0.25 30.84
C GLY A 391 -16.31 -0.61 29.42
N LYS A 392 -16.32 -1.91 29.09
CA LYS A 392 -16.02 -2.40 27.72
C LYS A 392 -16.62 -1.46 26.70
N GLN A 393 -15.79 -0.85 25.87
CA GLN A 393 -16.30 -0.12 24.71
C GLN A 393 -17.18 -1.09 23.92
N ALA A 394 -18.46 -0.75 23.77
CA ALA A 394 -19.36 -1.56 22.97
C ALA A 394 -18.84 -1.51 21.54
N VAL A 395 -18.32 -2.64 21.06
CA VAL A 395 -17.94 -2.76 19.63
C VAL A 395 -19.21 -2.53 18.83
N THR A 396 -19.28 -1.42 18.14
CA THR A 396 -20.35 -1.18 17.18
C THR A 396 -20.07 -2.10 15.99
N GLU A 397 -20.99 -3.05 15.77
CA GLU A 397 -20.87 -3.95 14.61
C GLU A 397 -20.75 -3.14 13.34
N VAL A 398 -19.62 -3.28 12.66
CA VAL A 398 -19.35 -2.57 11.39
C VAL A 398 -20.13 -3.27 10.28
N LEU A 399 -21.31 -2.77 9.99
CA LEU A 399 -22.13 -3.18 8.85
C LEU A 399 -21.98 -2.12 7.77
N LEU A 400 -21.22 -2.43 6.72
CA LEU A 400 -21.09 -1.51 5.58
C LEU A 400 -22.43 -1.41 4.83
N PRO A 401 -22.80 -0.19 4.38
CA PRO A 401 -23.93 -0.02 3.47
C PRO A 401 -23.59 -0.57 2.08
N GLU A 402 -24.61 -0.74 1.23
CA GLU A 402 -24.37 -1.11 -0.16
C GLU A 402 -23.52 -0.07 -0.89
N ILE A 403 -22.73 -0.53 -1.87
CA ILE A 403 -21.92 0.37 -2.72
C ILE A 403 -22.86 1.18 -3.60
N PRO A 404 -22.81 2.52 -3.54
CA PRO A 404 -23.68 3.35 -4.35
C PRO A 404 -23.44 3.15 -5.85
N SER A 405 -24.50 3.34 -6.64
CA SER A 405 -24.36 3.26 -8.09
C SER A 405 -23.55 4.42 -8.65
N LEU A 406 -22.69 4.11 -9.61
CA LEU A 406 -21.86 5.08 -10.32
C LEU A 406 -22.70 5.73 -11.43
N ALA A 407 -22.96 7.04 -11.34
CA ALA A 407 -23.68 7.82 -12.35
C ALA A 407 -22.77 8.37 -13.46
N MET A 408 -21.49 8.58 -13.14
CA MET A 408 -20.43 8.96 -14.09
C MET A 408 -19.10 8.40 -13.66
N THR A 409 -18.15 8.33 -14.57
CA THR A 409 -16.82 7.81 -14.21
C THR A 409 -16.14 8.72 -13.20
N PRO A 410 -15.25 8.21 -12.32
CA PRO A 410 -14.48 9.04 -11.40
C PRO A 410 -13.65 10.10 -12.12
N ARG A 411 -13.20 9.85 -13.35
CA ARG A 411 -12.52 10.82 -14.21
C ARG A 411 -13.45 11.98 -14.61
N ASP A 412 -14.65 11.67 -15.08
CA ASP A 412 -15.61 12.69 -15.48
C ASP A 412 -16.04 13.53 -14.28
N ALA A 413 -16.25 12.90 -13.12
CA ALA A 413 -16.54 13.59 -11.87
C ALA A 413 -15.40 14.53 -11.43
N PHE A 414 -14.15 14.10 -11.59
CA PHE A 414 -12.97 14.92 -11.24
C PHE A 414 -12.87 16.21 -12.08
N TYR A 415 -13.24 16.15 -13.36
CA TYR A 415 -13.19 17.31 -14.26
C TYR A 415 -14.49 18.10 -14.34
N ALA A 416 -15.56 17.64 -13.71
CA ALA A 416 -16.86 18.31 -13.75
C ALA A 416 -16.88 19.60 -12.92
N THR A 417 -17.77 20.51 -13.29
CA THR A 417 -18.07 21.67 -12.44
C THR A 417 -18.84 21.23 -11.20
N THR A 418 -18.43 21.72 -10.04
CA THR A 418 -19.00 21.35 -8.75
C THR A 418 -19.72 22.51 -8.07
N GLU A 419 -20.56 22.20 -7.10
CA GLU A 419 -21.18 23.14 -6.17
C GLU A 419 -21.23 22.51 -4.77
N VAL A 420 -21.37 23.35 -3.75
CA VAL A 420 -21.46 22.91 -2.35
C VAL A 420 -22.91 23.02 -1.89
N VAL A 421 -23.44 21.96 -1.29
CA VAL A 421 -24.83 21.90 -0.81
C VAL A 421 -24.88 21.30 0.62
N PRO A 422 -25.96 21.53 1.39
CA PRO A 422 -26.14 20.87 2.67
C PRO A 422 -26.13 19.33 2.48
N PHE A 423 -25.30 18.61 3.25
CA PHE A 423 -25.11 17.17 3.01
C PHE A 423 -26.42 16.37 3.17
N LYS A 424 -27.23 16.70 4.16
CA LYS A 424 -28.52 16.04 4.40
C LYS A 424 -29.54 16.22 3.26
N GLU A 425 -29.34 17.24 2.44
CA GLU A 425 -30.22 17.55 1.30
C GLU A 425 -29.66 17.04 -0.03
N ALA A 426 -28.48 16.39 0.02
CA ALA A 426 -27.75 15.97 -1.19
C ALA A 426 -28.20 14.58 -1.74
N VAL A 427 -29.21 13.94 -1.15
CA VAL A 427 -29.72 12.65 -1.65
C VAL A 427 -30.12 12.75 -3.13
N GLY A 428 -29.69 11.78 -3.93
CA GLY A 428 -29.91 11.75 -5.38
C GLY A 428 -28.93 12.57 -6.21
N ARG A 429 -28.12 13.43 -5.58
CA ARG A 429 -27.04 14.20 -6.26
C ARG A 429 -25.83 13.30 -6.49
N ILE A 430 -24.98 13.67 -7.43
CA ILE A 430 -23.72 12.99 -7.72
C ILE A 430 -22.63 13.62 -6.87
N ILE A 431 -21.96 12.81 -6.05
CA ILE A 431 -20.90 13.29 -5.16
C ILE A 431 -19.62 13.63 -5.95
N ALA A 432 -18.87 14.63 -5.48
CA ALA A 432 -17.58 15.03 -6.05
C ALA A 432 -16.41 14.85 -5.07
N GLU A 433 -16.67 14.28 -3.89
CA GLU A 433 -15.70 14.06 -2.81
C GLU A 433 -15.64 12.63 -2.40
N PHE A 434 -14.50 12.25 -1.79
CA PHE A 434 -14.39 11.00 -1.06
C PHE A 434 -14.95 11.17 0.34
N VAL A 435 -15.67 10.15 0.84
CA VAL A 435 -16.12 10.10 2.24
C VAL A 435 -15.78 8.73 2.79
N MET A 436 -14.94 8.67 3.82
CA MET A 436 -14.48 7.44 4.46
C MET A 436 -14.74 7.50 5.95
N VAL A 437 -15.20 6.40 6.53
CA VAL A 437 -15.38 6.22 7.98
C VAL A 437 -14.28 5.31 8.51
N TYR A 438 -13.65 5.68 9.61
CA TYR A 438 -12.62 4.87 10.28
C TYR A 438 -13.03 4.42 11.67
N PRO A 439 -12.86 3.13 12.02
CA PRO A 439 -12.57 1.99 11.16
C PRO A 439 -13.74 1.63 10.24
N PRO A 440 -13.59 0.81 9.20
CA PRO A 440 -12.36 0.15 8.72
C PRO A 440 -11.61 0.94 7.64
N GLY A 441 -11.94 2.21 7.40
CA GLY A 441 -11.27 3.05 6.41
C GLY A 441 -11.64 2.74 4.95
N ILE A 442 -12.85 2.24 4.73
CA ILE A 442 -13.39 1.96 3.40
C ILE A 442 -14.18 3.17 2.91
N PRO A 443 -14.00 3.63 1.65
CA PRO A 443 -14.80 4.68 1.08
C PRO A 443 -16.30 4.33 1.05
N ILE A 444 -17.11 5.13 1.73
CA ILE A 444 -18.59 5.07 1.68
C ILE A 444 -19.06 5.72 0.39
N PHE A 445 -18.43 6.85 0.03
CA PHE A 445 -18.63 7.51 -1.25
C PHE A 445 -17.31 7.77 -1.96
N ILE A 446 -17.35 7.67 -3.30
CA ILE A 446 -16.29 8.15 -4.18
C ILE A 446 -16.89 9.13 -5.22
N PRO A 447 -16.07 10.03 -5.82
CA PRO A 447 -16.55 10.91 -6.87
C PRO A 447 -17.21 10.15 -8.03
N GLY A 448 -18.40 10.63 -8.43
CA GLY A 448 -19.19 10.06 -9.51
C GLY A 448 -20.35 9.15 -9.07
N GLU A 449 -20.43 8.82 -7.78
CA GLU A 449 -21.51 8.01 -7.21
C GLU A 449 -22.74 8.84 -6.85
N ILE A 450 -23.91 8.21 -6.86
CA ILE A 450 -25.17 8.81 -6.41
C ILE A 450 -25.26 8.75 -4.89
N ILE A 451 -25.47 9.87 -4.26
CA ILE A 451 -25.67 9.96 -2.81
C ILE A 451 -26.98 9.30 -2.43
N THR A 452 -26.95 8.31 -1.53
CA THR A 452 -28.14 7.61 -1.03
C THR A 452 -28.46 8.00 0.42
N GLU A 453 -29.70 7.88 0.81
CA GLU A 453 -30.14 8.13 2.18
C GLU A 453 -29.52 7.12 3.17
N GLU A 454 -29.37 5.86 2.76
CA GLU A 454 -28.76 4.80 3.56
C GLU A 454 -27.29 5.11 3.90
N ASN A 455 -26.51 5.51 2.90
CA ASN A 455 -25.10 5.85 3.10
C ASN A 455 -24.92 7.12 3.94
N ILE A 456 -25.78 8.14 3.77
CA ILE A 456 -25.78 9.32 4.64
C ILE A 456 -26.09 8.91 6.09
N SER A 457 -27.14 8.12 6.29
CA SER A 457 -27.56 7.65 7.63
C SER A 457 -26.45 6.85 8.31
N TYR A 458 -25.75 6.00 7.55
CA TYR A 458 -24.58 5.27 8.04
C TYR A 458 -23.47 6.22 8.53
N ILE A 459 -23.12 7.22 7.74
CA ILE A 459 -22.08 8.20 8.07
C ILE A 459 -22.43 8.92 9.36
N PHE A 460 -23.64 9.53 9.46
CA PHE A 460 -24.04 10.28 10.64
C PHE A 460 -24.15 9.41 11.89
N LYS A 461 -24.66 8.18 11.78
CA LYS A 461 -24.67 7.23 12.90
C LYS A 461 -23.25 6.95 13.43
N ASN A 462 -22.27 6.81 12.56
CA ASN A 462 -20.89 6.59 12.98
C ASN A 462 -20.26 7.83 13.61
N ILE A 463 -20.61 9.05 13.15
CA ILE A 463 -20.20 10.30 13.79
C ILE A 463 -20.78 10.41 15.22
N GLU A 464 -22.06 10.07 15.41
CA GLU A 464 -22.73 10.12 16.72
C GLU A 464 -22.03 9.22 17.75
N ILE A 465 -21.44 8.10 17.34
CA ILE A 465 -20.67 7.21 18.21
C ILE A 465 -19.18 7.57 18.29
N GLY A 466 -18.78 8.70 17.68
CA GLY A 466 -17.43 9.25 17.78
C GLY A 466 -16.43 8.73 16.77
N LEU A 467 -16.84 8.02 15.69
CA LEU A 467 -15.92 7.57 14.66
C LEU A 467 -15.50 8.72 13.74
N PRO A 468 -14.21 8.86 13.44
CA PRO A 468 -13.72 9.90 12.55
C PRO A 468 -14.14 9.65 11.09
N VAL A 469 -14.53 10.71 10.41
CA VAL A 469 -14.80 10.71 8.98
C VAL A 469 -13.71 11.53 8.29
N GLN A 470 -13.19 11.00 7.17
CA GLN A 470 -12.12 11.62 6.40
C GLN A 470 -12.53 11.77 4.93
N GLY A 471 -11.92 12.73 4.26
CA GLY A 471 -12.07 12.94 2.81
C GLY A 471 -12.79 14.23 2.43
N PRO A 472 -13.94 14.58 3.02
CA PRO A 472 -14.64 15.84 2.71
C PRO A 472 -13.82 17.08 3.04
N GLU A 473 -14.02 18.15 2.25
CA GLU A 473 -13.43 19.47 2.55
C GLU A 473 -13.99 20.04 3.86
N ASP A 474 -15.31 19.87 4.07
CA ASP A 474 -15.96 20.25 5.32
C ASP A 474 -15.90 19.09 6.32
N SER A 475 -14.96 19.17 7.26
CA SER A 475 -14.79 18.16 8.31
C SER A 475 -15.98 18.05 9.28
N THR A 476 -16.89 19.04 9.29
CA THR A 476 -18.13 19.00 10.10
C THR A 476 -19.24 18.22 9.40
N LEU A 477 -19.10 17.97 8.09
CA LEU A 477 -20.10 17.31 7.25
C LEU A 477 -21.49 18.01 7.26
N GLU A 478 -21.50 19.31 7.54
CA GLU A 478 -22.70 20.12 7.30
C GLU A 478 -22.94 20.32 5.80
N MET A 479 -21.84 20.49 5.06
CA MET A 479 -21.84 20.72 3.63
C MET A 479 -21.08 19.61 2.90
N ILE A 480 -21.43 19.36 1.63
CA ILE A 480 -20.76 18.40 0.76
C ILE A 480 -20.63 18.95 -0.66
N ARG A 481 -19.56 18.63 -1.34
CA ARG A 481 -19.37 19.00 -2.73
C ARG A 481 -20.02 17.97 -3.64
N VAL A 482 -20.87 18.45 -4.56
CA VAL A 482 -21.56 17.62 -5.55
C VAL A 482 -21.31 18.14 -6.96
N ILE A 483 -21.55 17.30 -7.96
CA ILE A 483 -21.53 17.71 -9.36
C ILE A 483 -22.68 18.68 -9.61
N LYS A 484 -22.36 19.83 -10.20
CA LYS A 484 -23.36 20.83 -10.55
C LYS A 484 -24.23 20.30 -11.69
N GLU A 485 -25.54 20.31 -11.49
CA GLU A 485 -26.48 19.94 -12.54
C GLU A 485 -26.36 20.93 -13.72
N GLN A 486 -26.06 20.41 -14.89
CA GLN A 486 -26.20 21.21 -16.11
C GLN A 486 -27.69 21.42 -16.37
N LYS A 487 -28.17 22.64 -16.23
CA LYS A 487 -29.51 22.99 -16.75
C LYS A 487 -29.50 22.66 -18.24
N PRO A 488 -30.52 21.94 -18.76
CA PRO A 488 -30.64 21.77 -20.20
C PRO A 488 -30.59 23.15 -20.84
N ILE A 489 -29.69 23.36 -21.80
CA ILE A 489 -29.71 24.55 -22.65
C ILE A 489 -30.97 24.37 -23.49
N LEU A 490 -32.01 25.16 -23.16
CA LEU A 490 -33.24 25.24 -23.91
C LEU A 490 -32.98 25.88 -25.28
#